data_6b06ab0782c4a126ce619ee653405e85
#
_entry.id   6b06ab0782c4a126ce619ee653405e85
#
_cell.length_a   1.000
_cell.length_b   1.000
_cell.length_c   1.000
_cell.angle_alpha   90.00
_cell.angle_beta   90.00
_cell.angle_gamma   90.00
#
_symmetry.space_group_name_H-M   'P 1'
#
loop_
_entity.id
_entity.type
_entity.pdbx_description
1 polymer ?
#
loop_
_entity_poly.entity_id
_entity_poly.type
_entity_poly.pdbx_seq_one_letter_code
_entity_poly.pdbx_strand_id
1 'polypeptide(L)'
;VENVLSANLMTGDCNRITDKTVAFLTSKSGDTAETVKAANWLKEQGVRLFAAVGKENSTLESICDDTIVYGEGRPQELVFYLLIGRILYRSGNFDAYPRFADELKNLAFALAQVRKQADAKCLKYAQDYCKEPYNIWIGSGDLWPTAYSYSMCVLEESQWIRTKSVSSPEFFHGTLELLEDDVCTTLLLTEGPTRAQDERVKEF
;
A
#
# COMPACT_ATOMS: atom_id res chain seq x y z
N VAL A 1 -5.18 5.92 -14.17
CA VAL A 1 -5.07 4.74 -13.28
C VAL A 1 -6.10 4.90 -12.18
N GLU A 2 -6.86 3.86 -11.93
CA GLU A 2 -7.88 3.80 -10.88
C GLU A 2 -7.55 2.60 -9.99
N ASN A 3 -7.68 2.77 -8.68
CA ASN A 3 -7.52 1.69 -7.71
C ASN A 3 -8.90 1.32 -7.16
N VAL A 4 -9.27 0.06 -7.27
CA VAL A 4 -10.58 -0.44 -6.85
C VAL A 4 -10.38 -1.73 -6.02
N LEU A 5 -11.12 -1.84 -4.92
CA LEU A 5 -11.18 -3.09 -4.17
C LEU A 5 -11.91 -4.15 -5.01
N SER A 6 -11.36 -5.36 -5.09
CA SER A 6 -11.93 -6.45 -5.88
C SER A 6 -13.40 -6.74 -5.53
N ALA A 7 -13.77 -6.65 -4.27
CA ALA A 7 -15.14 -6.86 -3.81
C ALA A 7 -16.11 -5.77 -4.34
N ASN A 8 -15.65 -4.53 -4.50
CA ASN A 8 -16.48 -3.40 -4.93
C ASN A 8 -16.60 -3.32 -6.46
N LEU A 9 -15.59 -3.82 -7.18
CA LEU A 9 -15.54 -3.74 -8.64
C LEU A 9 -16.83 -4.23 -9.32
N MET A 10 -17.36 -5.36 -8.86
CA MET A 10 -18.54 -6.02 -9.44
C MET A 10 -19.85 -5.41 -8.96
N THR A 11 -19.86 -4.51 -8.00
CA THR A 11 -21.05 -3.87 -7.43
C THR A 11 -21.35 -2.49 -8.02
N GLY A 12 -20.61 -2.09 -9.04
CA GLY A 12 -20.86 -0.86 -9.79
C GLY A 12 -19.96 0.32 -9.46
N ASP A 13 -18.91 0.11 -8.64
CA ASP A 13 -17.96 1.18 -8.29
C ASP A 13 -17.05 1.59 -9.45
N CYS A 14 -17.02 0.83 -10.54
CA CYS A 14 -16.21 1.13 -11.71
C CYS A 14 -17.04 1.08 -13.00
N ASN A 15 -17.44 2.25 -13.49
CA ASN A 15 -18.19 2.39 -14.74
C ASN A 15 -17.32 2.71 -15.97
N ARG A 16 -15.99 2.58 -15.85
CA ARG A 16 -15.02 3.00 -16.88
C ARG A 16 -14.36 1.84 -17.59
N ILE A 17 -14.85 0.62 -17.38
CA ILE A 17 -14.29 -0.57 -18.03
C ILE A 17 -14.69 -0.58 -19.49
N THR A 18 -13.72 -0.72 -20.36
CA THR A 18 -13.87 -0.81 -21.81
C THR A 18 -12.95 -1.91 -22.36
N ASP A 19 -13.09 -2.23 -23.64
CA ASP A 19 -12.19 -3.11 -24.40
C ASP A 19 -10.71 -2.67 -24.43
N LYS A 20 -10.43 -1.41 -24.04
CA LYS A 20 -9.08 -0.85 -23.91
C LYS A 20 -8.55 -0.87 -22.49
N THR A 21 -9.34 -1.32 -21.55
CA THR A 21 -8.93 -1.44 -20.16
C THR A 21 -7.90 -2.55 -19.99
N VAL A 22 -6.91 -2.31 -19.17
CA VAL A 22 -5.96 -3.30 -18.68
C VAL A 22 -6.10 -3.33 -17.17
N ALA A 23 -6.34 -4.49 -16.60
CA ALA A 23 -6.43 -4.66 -15.16
C ALA A 23 -5.15 -5.31 -14.61
N PHE A 24 -4.72 -4.80 -13.47
CA PHE A 24 -3.59 -5.34 -12.73
C PHE A 24 -4.07 -5.80 -11.35
N LEU A 25 -3.96 -7.09 -11.09
CA LEU A 25 -4.46 -7.75 -9.89
C LEU A 25 -3.30 -8.15 -8.98
N THR A 26 -3.50 -8.08 -7.68
CA THR A 26 -2.50 -8.57 -6.74
C THR A 26 -3.14 -9.39 -5.64
N SER A 27 -2.51 -10.51 -5.32
CA SER A 27 -2.88 -11.38 -4.20
C SER A 27 -1.67 -12.18 -3.78
N LYS A 28 -1.36 -12.21 -2.47
CA LYS A 28 -0.23 -13.01 -2.00
C LYS A 28 -0.41 -14.50 -2.27
N SER A 29 -1.58 -15.05 -2.00
CA SER A 29 -1.89 -16.45 -2.29
C SER A 29 -2.18 -16.71 -3.77
N GLY A 30 -2.66 -15.69 -4.51
CA GLY A 30 -3.22 -15.82 -5.83
C GLY A 30 -4.60 -16.51 -5.86
N ASP A 31 -5.17 -16.81 -4.68
CA ASP A 31 -6.40 -17.58 -4.49
C ASP A 31 -7.46 -16.81 -3.66
N THR A 32 -7.25 -15.52 -3.40
CA THR A 32 -8.21 -14.68 -2.66
C THR A 32 -9.54 -14.67 -3.42
N ALA A 33 -10.60 -15.16 -2.78
CA ALA A 33 -11.89 -15.43 -3.43
C ALA A 33 -12.46 -14.21 -4.16
N GLU A 34 -12.42 -13.03 -3.55
CA GLU A 34 -12.90 -11.78 -4.15
C GLU A 34 -12.06 -11.37 -5.36
N THR A 35 -10.74 -11.54 -5.29
CA THR A 35 -9.83 -11.21 -6.39
C THR A 35 -10.02 -12.18 -7.57
N VAL A 36 -10.20 -13.45 -7.29
CA VAL A 36 -10.50 -14.49 -8.32
C VAL A 36 -11.84 -14.21 -9.00
N LYS A 37 -12.88 -13.86 -8.23
CA LYS A 37 -14.18 -13.48 -8.80
C LYS A 37 -14.05 -12.24 -9.69
N ALA A 38 -13.35 -11.21 -9.23
CA ALA A 38 -13.10 -10.00 -10.00
C ALA A 38 -12.33 -10.28 -11.30
N ALA A 39 -11.31 -11.16 -11.24
CA ALA A 39 -10.55 -11.57 -12.43
C ALA A 39 -11.44 -12.26 -13.48
N ASN A 40 -12.27 -13.22 -13.06
CA ASN A 40 -13.19 -13.89 -13.97
C ASN A 40 -14.19 -12.91 -14.60
N TRP A 41 -14.79 -12.06 -13.77
CA TRP A 41 -15.72 -11.04 -14.25
C TRP A 41 -15.08 -10.07 -15.26
N LEU A 42 -13.85 -9.59 -15.00
CA LEU A 42 -13.12 -8.74 -15.93
C LEU A 42 -12.79 -9.47 -17.23
N LYS A 43 -12.44 -10.75 -17.16
CA LYS A 43 -12.16 -11.57 -18.33
C LYS A 43 -13.40 -11.74 -19.21
N GLU A 44 -14.59 -11.92 -18.62
CA GLU A 44 -15.88 -11.94 -19.33
C GLU A 44 -16.20 -10.61 -20.04
N GLN A 45 -15.68 -9.49 -19.51
CA GLN A 45 -15.78 -8.15 -20.16
C GLN A 45 -14.72 -7.92 -21.26
N GLY A 46 -13.88 -8.93 -21.55
CA GLY A 46 -12.81 -8.79 -22.55
C GLY A 46 -11.59 -7.97 -22.10
N VAL A 47 -11.45 -7.73 -20.80
CA VAL A 47 -10.34 -6.97 -20.22
C VAL A 47 -9.08 -7.83 -20.19
N ARG A 48 -7.95 -7.25 -20.61
CA ARG A 48 -6.64 -7.88 -20.48
C ARG A 48 -6.16 -7.84 -19.03
N LEU A 49 -5.75 -9.00 -18.51
CA LEU A 49 -5.42 -9.19 -17.10
C LEU A 49 -3.95 -9.46 -16.89
N PHE A 50 -3.38 -8.74 -15.94
CA PHE A 50 -2.05 -9.00 -15.39
C PHE A 50 -2.17 -9.26 -13.89
N ALA A 51 -1.37 -10.18 -13.35
CA ALA A 51 -1.33 -10.41 -11.91
C ALA A 51 0.09 -10.36 -11.35
N ALA A 52 0.19 -9.98 -10.08
CA ALA A 52 1.37 -10.22 -9.27
C ALA A 52 0.95 -11.07 -8.07
N VAL A 53 1.54 -12.27 -7.97
CA VAL A 53 1.20 -13.26 -6.94
C VAL A 53 2.46 -13.76 -6.24
N GLY A 54 2.33 -14.16 -4.98
CA GLY A 54 3.44 -14.71 -4.22
C GLY A 54 3.64 -16.21 -4.44
N LYS A 55 2.66 -16.91 -5.02
CA LYS A 55 2.65 -18.36 -5.08
C LYS A 55 2.45 -18.88 -6.51
N GLU A 56 3.27 -19.82 -6.91
CA GLU A 56 3.12 -20.53 -8.19
C GLU A 56 1.88 -21.42 -8.20
N ASN A 57 1.38 -21.71 -9.38
CA ASN A 57 0.22 -22.56 -9.63
C ASN A 57 -1.06 -22.08 -8.93
N SER A 58 -1.18 -20.77 -8.75
CA SER A 58 -2.35 -20.13 -8.17
C SER A 58 -3.49 -19.97 -9.17
N THR A 59 -4.71 -19.78 -8.67
CA THR A 59 -5.89 -19.56 -9.50
C THR A 59 -5.74 -18.32 -10.39
N LEU A 60 -5.23 -17.22 -9.87
CA LEU A 60 -4.99 -16.01 -10.69
C LEU A 60 -3.97 -16.24 -11.80
N GLU A 61 -2.92 -17.04 -11.57
CA GLU A 61 -1.95 -17.39 -12.59
C GLU A 61 -2.59 -18.14 -13.77
N SER A 62 -3.58 -18.98 -13.51
CA SER A 62 -4.32 -19.69 -14.55
C SER A 62 -5.34 -18.83 -15.30
N ILE A 63 -5.82 -17.75 -14.69
CA ILE A 63 -6.86 -16.87 -15.26
C ILE A 63 -6.24 -15.73 -16.08
N CYS A 64 -5.16 -15.12 -15.57
CA CYS A 64 -4.57 -13.92 -16.14
C CYS A 64 -3.76 -14.21 -17.41
N ASP A 65 -3.67 -13.20 -18.28
CA ASP A 65 -2.91 -13.28 -19.54
C ASP A 65 -1.40 -13.30 -19.30
N ASP A 66 -0.95 -12.59 -18.26
CA ASP A 66 0.44 -12.56 -17.80
C ASP A 66 0.49 -12.49 -16.27
N THR A 67 1.46 -13.14 -15.66
CA THR A 67 1.61 -13.17 -14.21
C THR A 67 3.08 -13.02 -13.79
N ILE A 68 3.30 -12.20 -12.77
CA ILE A 68 4.58 -12.10 -12.07
C ILE A 68 4.46 -12.90 -10.78
N VAL A 69 5.21 -13.99 -10.66
CA VAL A 69 5.33 -14.75 -9.41
C VAL A 69 6.58 -14.27 -8.68
N TYR A 70 6.40 -13.70 -7.49
CA TYR A 70 7.50 -13.08 -6.76
C TYR A 70 8.02 -13.92 -5.58
N GLY A 71 7.37 -15.02 -5.24
CA GLY A 71 7.78 -15.91 -4.16
C GLY A 71 7.50 -15.35 -2.76
N GLU A 72 8.45 -15.55 -1.87
CA GLU A 72 8.37 -15.10 -0.48
C GLU A 72 8.55 -13.58 -0.35
N GLY A 73 8.00 -13.00 0.71
CA GLY A 73 8.09 -11.57 0.97
C GLY A 73 6.86 -10.77 0.56
N ARG A 74 7.02 -9.45 0.43
CA ARG A 74 5.95 -8.50 0.07
C ARG A 74 6.48 -7.44 -0.92
N PRO A 75 7.00 -7.83 -2.10
CA PRO A 75 7.56 -6.89 -3.06
C PRO A 75 6.50 -6.23 -3.96
N GLN A 76 5.21 -6.30 -3.64
CA GLN A 76 4.14 -5.78 -4.48
C GLN A 76 4.34 -4.30 -4.82
N GLU A 77 4.76 -3.49 -3.85
CA GLU A 77 5.03 -2.07 -4.07
C GLU A 77 6.15 -1.87 -5.08
N LEU A 78 7.25 -2.65 -4.97
CA LEU A 78 8.34 -2.60 -5.94
C LEU A 78 7.87 -2.98 -7.36
N VAL A 79 7.03 -4.01 -7.47
CA VAL A 79 6.42 -4.40 -8.76
C VAL A 79 5.60 -3.26 -9.35
N PHE A 80 4.79 -2.59 -8.53
CA PHE A 80 4.01 -1.43 -8.97
C PHE A 80 4.90 -0.26 -9.38
N TYR A 81 5.92 0.09 -8.61
CA TYR A 81 6.85 1.17 -8.97
C TYR A 81 7.53 0.90 -10.32
N LEU A 82 8.00 -0.31 -10.55
CA LEU A 82 8.65 -0.69 -11.80
C LEU A 82 7.67 -0.69 -12.97
N LEU A 83 6.48 -1.27 -12.80
CA LEU A 83 5.47 -1.39 -13.85
C LEU A 83 4.90 -0.01 -14.23
N ILE A 84 4.39 0.74 -13.25
CA ILE A 84 3.79 2.05 -13.47
C ILE A 84 4.84 3.04 -13.98
N GLY A 85 6.02 3.04 -13.36
CA GLY A 85 7.13 3.87 -13.84
C GLY A 85 7.50 3.57 -15.29
N ARG A 86 7.52 2.30 -15.69
CA ARG A 86 7.78 1.89 -17.07
C ARG A 86 6.67 2.35 -18.03
N ILE A 87 5.41 2.24 -17.64
CA ILE A 87 4.26 2.72 -18.42
C ILE A 87 4.38 4.24 -18.62
N LEU A 88 4.61 4.99 -17.55
CA LEU A 88 4.79 6.44 -17.60
C LEU A 88 5.98 6.84 -18.48
N TYR A 89 7.12 6.15 -18.39
CA TYR A 89 8.27 6.37 -19.23
C TYR A 89 7.95 6.17 -20.72
N ARG A 90 7.26 5.06 -21.04
CA ARG A 90 6.86 4.75 -22.42
C ARG A 90 5.84 5.74 -23.00
N SER A 91 5.08 6.40 -22.15
CA SER A 91 4.13 7.46 -22.51
C SER A 91 4.73 8.88 -22.49
N GLY A 92 6.04 9.03 -22.25
CA GLY A 92 6.73 10.32 -22.23
C GLY A 92 6.46 11.16 -20.96
N ASN A 93 6.04 10.53 -19.87
CA ASN A 93 5.68 11.23 -18.63
C ASN A 93 6.63 10.96 -17.47
N PHE A 94 7.72 10.21 -17.66
CA PHE A 94 8.70 9.91 -16.62
C PHE A 94 10.10 9.66 -17.22
N ASP A 95 10.76 10.69 -17.69
CA ASP A 95 12.08 10.60 -18.33
C ASP A 95 13.17 10.05 -17.40
N ALA A 96 13.04 10.28 -16.10
CA ALA A 96 13.98 9.79 -15.10
C ALA A 96 13.85 8.28 -14.78
N TYR A 97 12.90 7.57 -15.38
CA TYR A 97 12.66 6.15 -15.09
C TYR A 97 13.90 5.24 -15.19
N PRO A 98 14.78 5.37 -16.22
CA PRO A 98 15.97 4.51 -16.30
C PRO A 98 16.89 4.65 -15.08
N ARG A 99 17.09 5.89 -14.60
CA ARG A 99 17.86 6.18 -13.37
C ARG A 99 17.14 5.63 -12.14
N PHE A 100 15.85 5.89 -12.02
CA PHE A 100 15.03 5.38 -10.92
C PHE A 100 15.09 3.85 -10.82
N ALA A 101 14.93 3.13 -11.94
CA ALA A 101 15.00 1.68 -11.98
C ALA A 101 16.40 1.15 -11.63
N ASP A 102 17.45 1.88 -11.99
CA ASP A 102 18.83 1.54 -11.63
C ASP A 102 19.10 1.73 -10.14
N GLU A 103 18.63 2.81 -9.55
CA GLU A 103 18.75 3.08 -8.11
C GLU A 103 18.03 2.02 -7.27
N LEU A 104 16.88 1.48 -7.74
CA LEU A 104 16.14 0.41 -7.06
C LEU A 104 16.92 -0.91 -6.93
N LYS A 105 17.97 -1.14 -7.71
CA LYS A 105 18.86 -2.31 -7.56
C LYS A 105 19.51 -2.37 -6.17
N ASN A 106 19.71 -1.21 -5.54
CA ASN A 106 20.31 -1.10 -4.21
C ASN A 106 19.25 -1.12 -3.07
N LEU A 107 17.96 -1.19 -3.39
CA LEU A 107 16.88 -1.04 -2.41
C LEU A 107 16.99 -2.06 -1.27
N ALA A 108 17.22 -3.34 -1.58
CA ALA A 108 17.32 -4.39 -0.57
C ALA A 108 18.46 -4.13 0.42
N PHE A 109 19.62 -3.69 -0.07
CA PHE A 109 20.74 -3.32 0.78
C PHE A 109 20.42 -2.09 1.64
N ALA A 110 19.85 -1.04 1.05
CA ALA A 110 19.46 0.17 1.76
C ALA A 110 18.45 -0.14 2.88
N LEU A 111 17.40 -0.93 2.60
CA LEU A 111 16.40 -1.34 3.58
C LEU A 111 17.01 -2.15 4.73
N ALA A 112 17.96 -3.06 4.44
CA ALA A 112 18.68 -3.81 5.48
C ALA A 112 19.50 -2.89 6.39
N GLN A 113 20.14 -1.85 5.84
CA GLN A 113 20.88 -0.86 6.64
C GLN A 113 19.95 0.00 7.50
N VAL A 114 18.86 0.50 6.92
CA VAL A 114 17.84 1.28 7.65
C VAL A 114 17.27 0.46 8.81
N ARG A 115 16.89 -0.79 8.56
CA ARG A 115 16.42 -1.71 9.61
C ARG A 115 17.42 -1.80 10.77
N LYS A 116 18.69 -2.05 10.45
CA LYS A 116 19.74 -2.17 11.47
C LYS A 116 19.93 -0.88 12.28
N GLN A 117 19.84 0.28 11.62
CA GLN A 117 20.00 1.58 12.28
C GLN A 117 18.78 1.96 13.13
N ALA A 118 17.59 1.57 12.70
CA ALA A 118 16.34 1.90 13.38
C ALA A 118 15.99 0.95 14.54
N ASP A 119 16.57 -0.25 14.58
CA ASP A 119 16.16 -1.36 15.46
C ASP A 119 16.03 -0.94 16.94
N ALA A 120 17.06 -0.29 17.51
CA ALA A 120 17.05 0.13 18.91
C ALA A 120 15.97 1.20 19.18
N LYS A 121 15.71 2.12 18.23
CA LYS A 121 14.66 3.14 18.35
C LYS A 121 13.27 2.52 18.25
N CYS A 122 13.10 1.60 17.32
CA CYS A 122 11.84 0.87 17.16
C CYS A 122 11.52 0.02 18.39
N LEU A 123 12.53 -0.66 18.95
CA LEU A 123 12.36 -1.45 20.18
C LEU A 123 11.93 -0.57 21.34
N LYS A 124 12.61 0.58 21.53
CA LYS A 124 12.25 1.53 22.59
C LYS A 124 10.81 2.03 22.39
N TYR A 125 10.44 2.45 21.18
CA TYR A 125 9.08 2.87 20.87
C TYR A 125 8.05 1.80 21.22
N ALA A 126 8.30 0.55 20.80
CA ALA A 126 7.43 -0.56 21.10
C ALA A 126 7.29 -0.81 22.62
N GLN A 127 8.39 -0.73 23.37
CA GLN A 127 8.37 -0.89 24.84
C GLN A 127 7.59 0.23 25.53
N ASP A 128 7.73 1.47 25.04
CA ASP A 128 7.07 2.63 25.63
C ASP A 128 5.53 2.61 25.39
N TYR A 129 5.09 2.14 24.20
CA TYR A 129 3.70 2.33 23.76
C TYR A 129 2.91 1.04 23.48
N CYS A 130 3.48 -0.16 23.61
CA CYS A 130 2.77 -1.41 23.30
C CYS A 130 1.59 -1.73 24.22
N LYS A 131 1.44 -1.03 25.34
CA LYS A 131 0.36 -1.22 26.32
C LYS A 131 -0.72 -0.15 26.23
N GLU A 132 -0.53 0.85 25.38
CA GLU A 132 -1.54 1.89 25.18
C GLU A 132 -2.82 1.27 24.62
N PRO A 133 -3.98 1.58 25.23
CA PRO A 133 -5.24 0.93 24.89
C PRO A 133 -5.73 1.27 23.48
N TYR A 134 -5.27 2.40 22.92
CA TYR A 134 -5.66 2.89 21.60
C TYR A 134 -4.51 3.61 20.90
N ASN A 135 -4.34 3.35 19.62
CA ASN A 135 -3.26 3.91 18.82
C ASN A 135 -3.81 4.61 17.57
N ILE A 136 -3.44 5.87 17.36
CA ILE A 136 -3.79 6.63 16.16
C ILE A 136 -2.55 6.76 15.27
N TRP A 137 -2.68 6.38 13.99
CA TRP A 137 -1.64 6.47 12.98
C TRP A 137 -2.02 7.49 11.93
N ILE A 138 -1.19 8.53 11.79
CA ILE A 138 -1.45 9.67 10.91
C ILE A 138 -0.37 9.72 9.85
N GLY A 139 -0.76 10.05 8.62
CA GLY A 139 0.19 10.27 7.52
C GLY A 139 -0.48 10.93 6.34
N SER A 140 0.31 11.47 5.43
CA SER A 140 -0.19 12.06 4.19
C SER A 140 0.62 11.62 2.99
N GLY A 141 0.12 11.90 1.77
CA GLY A 141 0.80 11.60 0.54
C GLY A 141 1.35 10.17 0.48
N ASP A 142 2.66 10.03 0.26
CA ASP A 142 3.33 8.74 0.09
C ASP A 142 3.34 7.89 1.37
N LEU A 143 3.20 8.49 2.55
CA LEU A 143 3.16 7.79 3.83
C LEU A 143 1.75 7.47 4.32
N TRP A 144 0.69 8.00 3.69
CA TRP A 144 -0.68 7.63 4.02
C TRP A 144 -0.95 6.12 3.85
N PRO A 145 -0.59 5.49 2.72
CA PRO A 145 -0.74 4.04 2.58
C PRO A 145 0.03 3.25 3.65
N THR A 146 1.19 3.75 4.09
CA THR A 146 1.99 3.12 5.14
C THR A 146 1.29 3.22 6.50
N ALA A 147 0.76 4.40 6.88
CA ALA A 147 -0.01 4.59 8.11
C ALA A 147 -1.22 3.65 8.15
N TYR A 148 -1.99 3.62 7.06
CA TYR A 148 -3.16 2.75 6.91
C TYR A 148 -2.80 1.25 6.99
N SER A 149 -1.83 0.81 6.21
CA SER A 149 -1.45 -0.60 6.15
C SER A 149 -0.82 -1.10 7.45
N TYR A 150 0.02 -0.29 8.09
CA TYR A 150 0.64 -0.67 9.36
C TYR A 150 -0.41 -0.76 10.47
N SER A 151 -1.31 0.22 10.56
CA SER A 151 -2.42 0.22 11.49
C SER A 151 -3.29 -1.04 11.33
N MET A 152 -3.89 -1.24 10.17
CA MET A 152 -4.86 -2.30 9.94
C MET A 152 -4.22 -3.69 9.75
N CYS A 153 -3.24 -3.81 8.87
CA CYS A 153 -2.73 -5.13 8.48
C CYS A 153 -1.63 -5.66 9.43
N VAL A 154 -0.99 -4.79 10.20
CA VAL A 154 0.06 -5.22 11.15
C VAL A 154 -0.46 -5.17 12.58
N LEU A 155 -0.91 -4.03 13.05
CA LEU A 155 -1.29 -3.88 14.45
C LEU A 155 -2.63 -4.56 14.77
N GLU A 156 -3.68 -4.32 13.99
CA GLU A 156 -4.98 -4.94 14.24
C GLU A 156 -4.98 -6.43 13.88
N GLU A 157 -4.59 -6.78 12.65
CA GLU A 157 -4.68 -8.16 12.15
C GLU A 157 -3.70 -9.10 12.87
N SER A 158 -2.46 -8.66 13.08
CA SER A 158 -1.40 -9.55 13.59
C SER A 158 -1.17 -9.44 15.09
N GLN A 159 -1.47 -8.30 15.70
CA GLN A 159 -1.19 -8.02 17.12
C GLN A 159 -2.43 -7.77 17.96
N TRP A 160 -3.60 -7.65 17.33
CA TRP A 160 -4.89 -7.37 18.00
C TRP A 160 -4.90 -6.06 18.80
N ILE A 161 -4.07 -5.11 18.39
CA ILE A 161 -4.00 -3.77 18.98
C ILE A 161 -5.07 -2.91 18.32
N ARG A 162 -5.84 -2.18 19.12
CA ARG A 162 -6.86 -1.27 18.62
C ARG A 162 -6.21 -0.04 18.02
N THR A 163 -6.54 0.24 16.78
CA THR A 163 -5.95 1.38 16.06
C THR A 163 -7.00 2.18 15.28
N LYS A 164 -6.58 3.36 14.86
CA LYS A 164 -7.23 4.17 13.83
C LYS A 164 -6.16 4.75 12.94
N SER A 165 -6.29 4.59 11.65
CA SER A 165 -5.53 5.36 10.68
C SER A 165 -6.36 6.55 10.19
N VAL A 166 -5.72 7.69 9.99
CA VAL A 166 -6.36 8.90 9.46
C VAL A 166 -5.35 9.68 8.63
N SER A 167 -5.80 10.27 7.52
CA SER A 167 -4.93 11.16 6.75
C SER A 167 -4.73 12.50 7.48
N SER A 168 -3.55 13.13 7.29
CA SER A 168 -3.26 14.40 7.96
C SER A 168 -4.31 15.48 7.71
N PRO A 169 -4.87 15.67 6.49
CA PRO A 169 -5.98 16.61 6.30
C PRO A 169 -7.25 16.22 7.06
N GLU A 170 -7.62 14.93 7.08
CA GLU A 170 -8.84 14.46 7.76
C GLU A 170 -8.71 14.47 9.29
N PHE A 171 -7.50 14.45 9.83
CA PHE A 171 -7.26 14.53 11.27
C PHE A 171 -8.04 15.69 11.92
N PHE A 172 -8.06 16.86 11.27
CA PHE A 172 -8.76 18.04 11.76
C PHE A 172 -10.28 18.03 11.61
N HIS A 173 -10.85 16.96 11.03
CA HIS A 173 -12.30 16.81 10.84
C HIS A 173 -12.93 15.88 11.86
N GLY A 174 -12.32 15.74 13.05
CA GLY A 174 -12.89 15.02 14.18
C GLY A 174 -11.91 14.11 14.92
N THR A 175 -10.85 13.61 14.30
CA THR A 175 -9.89 12.72 14.99
C THR A 175 -9.11 13.45 16.08
N LEU A 176 -8.86 14.73 15.91
CA LEU A 176 -8.20 15.57 16.91
C LEU A 176 -8.90 15.54 18.29
N GLU A 177 -10.22 15.35 18.30
CA GLU A 177 -11.02 15.24 19.55
C GLU A 177 -10.78 13.94 20.34
N LEU A 178 -10.08 12.99 19.72
CA LEU A 178 -9.74 11.70 20.34
C LEU A 178 -8.34 11.71 20.98
N LEU A 179 -7.65 12.84 21.00
CA LEU A 179 -6.34 12.97 21.63
C LEU A 179 -6.51 13.11 23.15
N GLU A 180 -6.33 12.01 23.86
CA GLU A 180 -6.40 11.91 25.30
C GLU A 180 -5.07 11.34 25.84
N ASP A 181 -4.87 11.42 27.16
CA ASP A 181 -3.61 11.03 27.82
C ASP A 181 -3.26 9.54 27.63
N ASP A 182 -4.26 8.68 27.36
CA ASP A 182 -4.11 7.24 27.14
C ASP A 182 -4.13 6.84 25.66
N VAL A 183 -3.96 7.79 24.75
CA VAL A 183 -3.95 7.54 23.30
C VAL A 183 -2.55 7.77 22.73
N CYS A 184 -1.94 6.70 22.25
CA CYS A 184 -0.68 6.80 21.52
C CYS A 184 -0.94 7.32 20.12
N THR A 185 -0.42 8.51 19.79
CA THR A 185 -0.55 9.10 18.46
C THR A 185 0.80 9.11 17.74
N THR A 186 0.85 8.50 16.58
CA THR A 186 2.05 8.42 15.74
C THR A 186 1.80 9.13 14.41
N LEU A 187 2.61 10.16 14.16
CA LEU A 187 2.61 10.91 12.90
C LEU A 187 3.80 10.48 12.03
N LEU A 188 3.50 10.02 10.82
CA LEU A 188 4.49 9.76 9.78
C LEU A 188 4.68 11.02 8.93
N LEU A 189 5.85 11.64 9.04
CA LEU A 189 6.16 12.87 8.31
C LEU A 189 6.70 12.53 6.92
N THR A 190 5.90 12.80 5.86
CA THR A 190 6.36 12.61 4.49
C THR A 190 7.41 13.65 4.07
N GLU A 191 8.27 13.28 3.14
CA GLU A 191 9.17 14.22 2.46
C GLU A 191 8.61 14.74 1.13
N GLY A 192 7.40 14.29 0.78
CA GLY A 192 6.71 14.66 -0.45
C GLY A 192 5.96 15.99 -0.40
N PRO A 193 5.20 16.30 -1.45
CA PRO A 193 4.48 17.58 -1.59
C PRO A 193 3.47 17.88 -0.47
N THR A 194 3.02 16.85 0.24
CA THR A 194 2.03 16.97 1.33
C THR A 194 2.66 17.23 2.71
N ARG A 195 3.97 17.40 2.78
CA ARG A 195 4.71 17.65 4.04
C ARG A 195 4.07 18.74 4.92
N ALA A 196 3.61 19.83 4.32
CA ALA A 196 2.98 20.92 5.06
C ALA A 196 1.73 20.52 5.83
N GLN A 197 1.00 19.47 5.35
CA GLN A 197 -0.15 18.94 6.06
C GLN A 197 0.27 18.17 7.32
N ASP A 198 1.36 17.42 7.24
CA ASP A 198 1.91 16.68 8.38
C ASP A 198 2.51 17.65 9.42
N GLU A 199 3.23 18.69 8.98
CA GLU A 199 3.76 19.70 9.90
C GLU A 199 2.65 20.43 10.66
N ARG A 200 1.51 20.70 10.01
CA ARG A 200 0.34 21.26 10.69
C ARG A 200 -0.20 20.35 11.80
N VAL A 201 -0.23 19.03 11.57
CA VAL A 201 -0.64 18.06 12.61
C VAL A 201 0.38 18.04 13.75
N LYS A 202 1.67 18.13 13.43
CA LYS A 202 2.75 18.14 14.42
C LYS A 202 2.74 19.40 15.31
N GLU A 203 2.30 20.53 14.76
CA GLU A 203 2.20 21.81 15.50
C GLU A 203 0.99 21.86 16.43
N PHE A 204 -0.02 21.04 16.19
CA PHE A 204 -1.21 20.88 17.04
C PHE A 204 -0.88 20.10 18.32
#